data_94c0c4cdb8c9acb9405bbec8eba379af
#
_entry.id   94c0c4cdb8c9acb9405bbec8eba379af
#
_cell.length_a   1.000
_cell.length_b   1.000
_cell.length_c   1.000
_cell.angle_alpha   90.00
_cell.angle_beta   90.00
_cell.angle_gamma   90.00
#
_symmetry.space_group_name_H-M   'P 1'
#
loop_
_entity.id
_entity.type
_entity.pdbx_description
1 polymer ?
#
loop_
_entity_poly.entity_id
_entity_poly.type
_entity_poly.pdbx_seq_one_letter_code
_entity_poly.pdbx_strand_id
1 'polypeptide(L)'
;MEEEETIEKLFSANAIFIKFFDISNIHPSYKKTILVGNKEGVSASILGGSNIGINKYISDERKKGAVEVVKFLTSYDSQKFLVINYKIGSAINALYDDEEVCKEYDCNLAKGIQYIARPSALTNDYDEYSRTLRRYFVEFLYGDKDAVEALNEINDITRIYDISINYSESSVGFIIFILTIVIILIILSSLIFLFIRKYKEYFNFFSLDLWIIIFIGYIISLFCVFTEYGEVKRWKCHLKYLFISLGLTLIFIPILYKLLVNFPYNDENNKFFGWINQKRNKIIFISFFLIYEIVFLFLRIIPSYEIKYHYIHDGKNYETCKINKVFGYILIYLIMIEKIIILLLISLLIFMEWNILNSSTDIKLMTTSIYITILMLILSILYKLIIINNYLLHFIIKTLLIISFVFSHFFFFYVIRIFLFIFDNKNKNIIEIKPVSAVTTSNISNEVSKNKSYVEKDKKTSMLSAIMNYHNYTGEESKKKIIFSDN
;
A
#
# COMPACT_ATOMS: atom_id res chain seq x y z
N MET A 1 29.86 42.21 17.60
CA MET A 1 30.27 42.18 19.01
C MET A 1 31.36 41.13 19.11
N GLU A 2 32.56 41.51 19.51
CA GLU A 2 33.65 40.56 19.69
C GLU A 2 33.33 39.63 20.86
N GLU A 3 33.86 38.43 20.85
CA GLU A 3 33.53 37.39 21.83
C GLU A 3 33.96 37.83 23.24
N GLU A 4 35.09 38.48 23.38
CA GLU A 4 35.59 39.05 24.62
C GLU A 4 34.65 40.10 25.22
N GLU A 5 34.11 41.01 24.43
CA GLU A 5 33.14 42.01 24.87
C GLU A 5 31.86 41.40 25.40
N THR A 6 31.43 40.31 24.77
CA THR A 6 30.24 39.54 25.21
C THR A 6 30.51 38.86 26.56
N ILE A 7 31.69 38.28 26.75
CA ILE A 7 32.09 37.60 27.99
C ILE A 7 32.17 38.59 29.13
N GLU A 8 32.79 39.75 28.92
CA GLU A 8 32.86 40.78 29.94
C GLU A 8 31.51 41.32 30.37
N LYS A 9 30.59 41.49 29.41
CA LYS A 9 29.20 41.85 29.70
C LYS A 9 28.47 40.80 30.51
N LEU A 10 28.62 39.50 30.16
CA LEU A 10 28.02 38.38 30.91
C LEU A 10 28.63 38.27 32.31
N PHE A 11 29.93 38.50 32.46
CA PHE A 11 30.60 38.49 33.74
C PHE A 11 30.15 39.65 34.63
N SER A 12 30.06 40.86 34.08
CA SER A 12 29.56 42.05 34.79
C SER A 12 28.08 41.92 35.20
N ALA A 13 27.29 41.10 34.46
CA ALA A 13 25.92 40.75 34.79
C ALA A 13 25.78 39.58 35.79
N ASN A 14 26.89 39.12 36.41
CA ASN A 14 26.95 37.97 37.31
C ASN A 14 26.41 36.66 36.70
N ALA A 15 26.69 36.41 35.41
CA ALA A 15 26.27 35.16 34.77
C ALA A 15 26.93 33.96 35.46
N ILE A 16 26.14 33.00 35.92
CA ILE A 16 26.61 31.79 36.63
C ILE A 16 27.20 30.79 35.64
N PHE A 17 26.57 30.64 34.48
CA PHE A 17 26.98 29.69 33.41
C PHE A 17 27.12 30.42 32.08
N ILE A 18 28.19 30.12 31.35
CA ILE A 18 28.45 30.70 30.03
C ILE A 18 28.69 29.53 29.06
N LYS A 19 28.04 29.56 27.89
CA LYS A 19 28.27 28.58 26.81
C LYS A 19 29.34 29.10 25.86
N PHE A 20 30.36 28.29 25.62
CA PHE A 20 31.45 28.56 24.70
C PHE A 20 31.48 27.64 23.49
N PHE A 21 31.95 28.16 22.36
CA PHE A 21 32.22 27.35 21.17
C PHE A 21 33.69 26.89 21.13
N ASP A 22 34.60 27.57 21.78
CA ASP A 22 36.03 27.26 21.79
C ASP A 22 36.46 26.70 23.14
N ILE A 23 37.38 25.72 23.09
CA ILE A 23 37.96 25.12 24.30
C ILE A 23 39.00 26.04 24.94
N SER A 24 39.61 26.94 24.16
CA SER A 24 40.81 27.66 24.57
C SER A 24 40.55 29.04 25.21
N ASN A 25 39.59 29.79 24.73
CA ASN A 25 39.36 31.18 25.15
C ASN A 25 38.33 31.28 26.24
N ILE A 26 38.76 31.37 27.49
CA ILE A 26 37.86 31.46 28.62
C ILE A 26 38.36 32.56 29.59
N HIS A 27 37.39 33.27 30.13
CA HIS A 27 37.63 34.20 31.23
C HIS A 27 38.17 33.46 32.45
N PRO A 28 39.24 33.91 33.10
CA PRO A 28 39.90 33.21 34.21
C PRO A 28 39.00 32.86 35.39
N SER A 29 37.88 33.57 35.55
CA SER A 29 36.92 33.34 36.63
C SER A 29 36.00 32.15 36.43
N TYR A 30 35.95 31.56 35.21
CA TYR A 30 35.10 30.44 34.89
C TYR A 30 35.89 29.15 34.75
N LYS A 31 35.36 28.07 35.35
CA LYS A 31 35.92 26.73 35.17
C LYS A 31 35.25 26.04 33.98
N LYS A 32 36.06 25.47 33.10
CA LYS A 32 35.58 24.69 31.94
C LYS A 32 35.02 23.36 32.36
N THR A 33 33.96 22.94 31.68
CA THR A 33 33.39 21.59 31.78
C THR A 33 32.73 21.21 30.48
N ILE A 34 32.55 19.90 30.25
CA ILE A 34 31.69 19.39 29.18
C ILE A 34 30.25 19.77 29.44
N LEU A 35 29.39 19.79 28.40
CA LEU A 35 27.97 20.04 28.55
C LEU A 35 27.35 18.95 29.43
N VAL A 36 26.47 19.36 30.35
CA VAL A 36 25.77 18.47 31.25
C VAL A 36 24.67 17.73 30.47
N GLY A 37 24.72 16.40 30.51
CA GLY A 37 23.65 15.55 29.98
C GLY A 37 22.63 15.14 31.06
N ASN A 38 21.61 14.41 30.67
CA ASN A 38 20.55 13.93 31.55
C ASN A 38 20.96 12.74 32.45
N LYS A 39 22.15 12.17 32.22
CA LYS A 39 22.73 11.03 32.97
C LYS A 39 24.23 11.23 33.09
N GLU A 40 24.81 10.62 34.11
CA GLU A 40 26.27 10.55 34.25
C GLU A 40 26.91 9.88 33.02
N GLY A 41 28.00 10.46 32.52
CA GLY A 41 28.70 9.97 31.33
C GLY A 41 28.04 10.30 30.00
N VAL A 42 26.91 11.03 29.98
CA VAL A 42 26.24 11.50 28.75
C VAL A 42 26.45 12.99 28.61
N SER A 43 27.13 13.39 27.54
CA SER A 43 27.30 14.78 27.14
C SER A 43 27.30 14.85 25.63
N ALA A 44 26.82 15.94 25.05
CA ALA A 44 26.83 16.09 23.60
C ALA A 44 27.22 17.52 23.21
N SER A 45 28.09 17.63 22.22
CA SER A 45 28.41 18.87 21.58
C SER A 45 28.35 18.75 20.07
N ILE A 46 27.94 19.80 19.40
CA ILE A 46 27.81 19.76 17.93
C ILE A 46 29.22 19.72 17.33
N LEU A 47 29.44 18.72 16.46
CA LEU A 47 30.66 18.66 15.65
C LEU A 47 30.71 19.87 14.70
N GLY A 48 31.69 20.70 14.87
CA GLY A 48 32.02 21.84 14.00
C GLY A 48 33.27 21.54 13.16
N GLY A 49 33.70 22.51 12.40
CA GLY A 49 34.94 22.46 11.62
C GLY A 49 34.72 22.74 10.14
N SER A 50 35.80 22.74 9.40
CA SER A 50 35.85 22.98 7.96
C SER A 50 36.42 21.77 7.23
N ASN A 51 35.92 21.50 6.04
CA ASN A 51 36.43 20.46 5.14
C ASN A 51 37.22 21.08 4.01
N ILE A 52 38.32 20.44 3.59
CA ILE A 52 39.10 20.82 2.42
C ILE A 52 38.66 19.96 1.25
N GLY A 53 38.28 20.61 0.16
CA GLY A 53 37.90 19.93 -1.10
C GLY A 53 38.82 20.32 -2.24
N ILE A 54 39.04 19.38 -3.17
CA ILE A 54 39.76 19.62 -4.43
C ILE A 54 38.79 19.78 -5.56
N ASN A 55 38.87 20.89 -6.31
CA ASN A 55 38.01 21.11 -7.46
C ASN A 55 38.26 20.06 -8.56
N LYS A 56 37.23 19.31 -8.95
CA LYS A 56 37.32 18.26 -9.95
C LYS A 56 37.52 18.74 -11.39
N TYR A 57 37.28 20.03 -11.65
CA TYR A 57 37.34 20.61 -12.99
C TYR A 57 38.69 21.23 -13.34
N ILE A 58 39.70 21.19 -12.44
CA ILE A 58 41.06 21.63 -12.71
C ILE A 58 41.82 20.52 -13.47
N SER A 59 42.96 20.89 -14.11
CA SER A 59 43.83 19.93 -14.79
C SER A 59 44.40 18.88 -13.83
N ASP A 60 44.76 17.71 -14.36
CA ASP A 60 45.25 16.58 -13.54
C ASP A 60 46.60 16.90 -12.89
N GLU A 61 47.45 17.74 -13.52
CA GLU A 61 48.68 18.24 -12.93
C GLU A 61 48.39 19.10 -11.69
N ARG A 62 47.42 20.03 -11.79
CA ARG A 62 47.00 20.86 -10.63
C ARG A 62 46.33 20.01 -9.55
N LYS A 63 45.58 18.97 -9.91
CA LYS A 63 45.01 18.02 -8.92
C LYS A 63 46.11 17.34 -8.12
N LYS A 64 47.19 16.88 -8.78
CA LYS A 64 48.33 16.24 -8.10
C LYS A 64 48.98 17.23 -7.09
N GLY A 65 49.23 18.46 -7.50
CA GLY A 65 49.75 19.50 -6.59
C GLY A 65 48.82 19.79 -5.42
N ALA A 66 47.47 19.90 -5.70
CA ALA A 66 46.50 20.13 -4.66
C ALA A 66 46.41 18.95 -3.64
N VAL A 67 46.58 17.71 -4.09
CA VAL A 67 46.62 16.53 -3.21
C VAL A 67 47.82 16.63 -2.25
N GLU A 68 49.02 17.04 -2.72
CA GLU A 68 50.19 17.19 -1.86
C GLU A 68 49.98 18.31 -0.83
N VAL A 69 49.35 19.42 -1.20
CA VAL A 69 48.98 20.49 -0.26
C VAL A 69 48.00 19.98 0.81
N VAL A 70 46.97 19.23 0.40
CA VAL A 70 46.00 18.66 1.37
C VAL A 70 46.71 17.67 2.31
N LYS A 71 47.59 16.80 1.81
CA LYS A 71 48.40 15.89 2.64
C LYS A 71 49.24 16.65 3.67
N PHE A 72 49.88 17.73 3.25
CA PHE A 72 50.65 18.56 4.15
C PHE A 72 49.79 19.21 5.24
N LEU A 73 48.67 19.84 4.85
CA LEU A 73 47.77 20.53 5.80
C LEU A 73 47.11 19.57 6.79
N THR A 74 46.85 18.34 6.35
CA THR A 74 46.24 17.29 7.20
C THR A 74 47.25 16.34 7.88
N SER A 75 48.57 16.62 7.71
CA SER A 75 49.62 15.85 8.39
C SER A 75 49.60 16.05 9.90
N TYR A 76 50.12 15.08 10.64
CA TYR A 76 50.23 15.15 12.08
C TYR A 76 50.96 16.42 12.55
N ASP A 77 52.12 16.71 11.95
CA ASP A 77 52.97 17.85 12.34
C ASP A 77 52.29 19.18 12.06
N SER A 78 51.64 19.35 10.91
CA SER A 78 50.88 20.56 10.59
C SER A 78 49.70 20.75 11.53
N GLN A 79 48.98 19.70 11.83
CA GLN A 79 47.85 19.77 12.75
C GLN A 79 48.30 19.99 14.19
N LYS A 80 49.44 19.41 14.62
CA LYS A 80 50.05 19.66 15.92
C LYS A 80 50.44 21.15 16.06
N PHE A 81 51.04 21.70 15.01
CA PHE A 81 51.42 23.12 14.98
C PHE A 81 50.18 24.03 15.15
N LEU A 82 49.05 23.70 14.46
CA LEU A 82 47.82 24.49 14.57
C LEU A 82 47.20 24.39 15.98
N VAL A 83 47.20 23.22 16.59
CA VAL A 83 46.67 23.06 17.95
C VAL A 83 47.51 23.83 18.97
N ILE A 84 48.83 23.73 18.90
CA ILE A 84 49.73 24.36 19.87
C ILE A 84 49.70 25.89 19.72
N ASN A 85 49.87 26.42 18.49
CA ASN A 85 50.06 27.85 18.28
C ASN A 85 48.75 28.64 18.13
N TYR A 86 47.70 28.02 17.55
CA TYR A 86 46.45 28.69 17.27
C TYR A 86 45.27 28.14 18.08
N LYS A 87 45.52 27.14 18.93
CA LYS A 87 44.48 26.50 19.76
C LYS A 87 43.29 25.94 18.97
N ILE A 88 43.48 25.65 17.66
CA ILE A 88 42.47 25.08 16.77
C ILE A 88 42.41 23.56 16.99
N GLY A 89 41.26 23.04 17.39
CA GLY A 89 41.06 21.59 17.57
C GLY A 89 41.27 20.83 16.26
N SER A 90 41.82 19.62 16.36
CA SER A 90 42.10 18.75 15.22
C SER A 90 41.21 17.51 15.22
N ALA A 91 40.93 16.95 14.03
CA ALA A 91 40.28 15.67 13.88
C ALA A 91 41.20 14.47 14.15
N ILE A 92 42.48 14.69 14.39
CA ILE A 92 43.48 13.65 14.69
C ILE A 92 43.44 13.34 16.19
N ASN A 93 42.76 12.30 16.60
CA ASN A 93 42.62 11.93 18.02
C ASN A 93 43.97 11.72 18.74
N ALA A 94 44.96 11.17 18.03
CA ALA A 94 46.30 10.92 18.59
C ALA A 94 47.01 12.18 19.11
N LEU A 95 46.63 13.37 18.61
CA LEU A 95 47.17 14.64 19.10
C LEU A 95 46.79 14.93 20.56
N TYR A 96 45.64 14.44 20.99
CA TYR A 96 45.19 14.64 22.38
C TYR A 96 45.84 13.65 23.37
N ASP A 97 46.71 12.75 22.87
CA ASP A 97 47.58 11.89 23.69
C ASP A 97 49.05 12.40 23.71
N ASP A 98 49.37 13.43 22.93
CA ASP A 98 50.69 14.03 22.85
C ASP A 98 50.94 14.98 24.04
N GLU A 99 52.04 14.74 24.80
CA GLU A 99 52.34 15.52 26.00
C GLU A 99 52.59 17.00 25.71
N GLU A 100 53.20 17.33 24.56
CA GLU A 100 53.46 18.70 24.17
C GLU A 100 52.17 19.45 23.84
N VAL A 101 51.27 18.80 23.12
CA VAL A 101 49.94 19.35 22.84
C VAL A 101 49.16 19.58 24.14
N CYS A 102 49.18 18.63 25.06
CA CYS A 102 48.41 18.70 26.29
C CYS A 102 48.95 19.69 27.33
N LYS A 103 50.16 20.21 27.13
CA LYS A 103 50.66 21.38 27.90
C LYS A 103 49.97 22.68 27.50
N GLU A 104 49.61 22.79 26.24
CA GLU A 104 49.07 23.99 25.61
C GLU A 104 47.56 23.95 25.32
N TYR A 105 46.97 22.77 25.35
CA TYR A 105 45.57 22.52 25.02
C TYR A 105 44.91 21.58 26.05
N ASP A 106 43.63 21.83 26.38
CA ASP A 106 42.93 21.00 27.36
C ASP A 106 42.49 19.64 26.73
N CYS A 107 43.45 18.72 26.69
CA CYS A 107 43.25 17.38 26.15
C CYS A 107 42.17 16.59 26.89
N ASN A 108 42.06 16.75 28.22
CA ASN A 108 41.07 16.02 29.03
C ASN A 108 39.65 16.46 28.66
N LEU A 109 39.45 17.76 28.52
CA LEU A 109 38.19 18.32 28.08
C LEU A 109 37.86 17.86 26.65
N ALA A 110 38.83 17.94 25.73
CA ALA A 110 38.65 17.53 24.34
C ALA A 110 38.23 16.02 24.20
N LYS A 111 38.89 15.15 24.98
CA LYS A 111 38.53 13.71 25.00
C LYS A 111 37.17 13.42 25.65
N GLY A 112 36.77 14.27 26.61
CA GLY A 112 35.48 14.12 27.31
C GLY A 112 34.27 14.52 26.47
N ILE A 113 34.44 15.30 25.39
CA ILE A 113 33.37 15.79 24.56
C ILE A 113 32.84 14.65 23.67
N GLN A 114 31.55 14.37 23.75
CA GLN A 114 30.83 13.47 22.83
C GLN A 114 30.30 14.28 21.65
N TYR A 115 31.00 14.23 20.52
CA TYR A 115 30.61 14.97 19.33
C TYR A 115 29.48 14.30 18.61
N ILE A 116 28.44 15.07 18.26
CA ILE A 116 27.33 14.65 17.42
C ILE A 116 27.28 15.47 16.14
N ALA A 117 27.03 14.79 15.04
CA ALA A 117 26.84 15.47 13.75
C ALA A 117 25.52 16.24 13.73
N ARG A 118 25.49 17.36 13.04
CA ARG A 118 24.23 18.05 12.74
C ARG A 118 23.36 17.16 11.86
N PRO A 119 22.03 17.17 11.99
CA PRO A 119 21.14 16.30 11.21
C PRO A 119 20.97 16.77 9.74
N SER A 120 21.97 17.39 9.15
CA SER A 120 21.94 17.87 7.76
C SER A 120 21.72 16.75 6.73
N ALA A 121 22.11 15.52 7.04
CA ALA A 121 21.85 14.37 6.18
C ALA A 121 20.44 13.80 6.34
N LEU A 122 19.70 14.18 7.38
CA LEU A 122 18.34 13.71 7.69
C LEU A 122 17.26 14.67 7.17
N THR A 123 17.65 15.81 6.59
CA THR A 123 16.74 16.83 6.07
C THR A 123 17.12 17.18 4.64
N ASN A 124 16.12 17.55 3.83
CA ASN A 124 16.37 18.06 2.47
C ASN A 124 16.84 19.52 2.49
N ASP A 125 16.47 20.26 3.52
CA ASP A 125 16.78 21.67 3.72
C ASP A 125 17.15 21.90 5.19
N TYR A 126 18.45 22.09 5.44
CA TYR A 126 18.96 22.32 6.79
C TYR A 126 18.53 23.67 7.35
N ASP A 127 18.39 24.70 6.52
CA ASP A 127 18.01 26.04 6.98
C ASP A 127 16.56 26.04 7.46
N GLU A 128 15.67 25.35 6.74
CA GLU A 128 14.29 25.15 7.17
C GLU A 128 14.20 24.33 8.46
N TYR A 129 14.96 23.24 8.56
CA TYR A 129 15.07 22.44 9.78
C TYR A 129 15.49 23.32 10.97
N SER A 130 16.58 24.09 10.81
CA SER A 130 17.14 24.95 11.87
C SER A 130 16.17 26.06 12.28
N ARG A 131 15.42 26.62 11.34
CA ARG A 131 14.38 27.62 11.59
C ARG A 131 13.22 27.05 12.39
N THR A 132 12.71 25.89 11.98
CA THR A 132 11.60 25.21 12.64
C THR A 132 11.97 24.75 14.04
N LEU A 133 13.16 24.15 14.23
CA LEU A 133 13.67 23.77 15.54
C LEU A 133 13.74 24.99 16.49
N ARG A 134 14.30 26.11 16.02
CA ARG A 134 14.38 27.33 16.82
C ARG A 134 13.00 27.88 17.16
N ARG A 135 12.03 27.80 16.24
CA ARG A 135 10.65 28.23 16.48
C ARG A 135 10.04 27.45 17.64
N TYR A 136 10.07 26.12 17.61
CA TYR A 136 9.51 25.30 18.68
C TYR A 136 10.21 25.52 20.03
N PHE A 137 11.53 25.75 19.98
CA PHE A 137 12.29 26.07 21.18
C PHE A 137 11.89 27.42 21.79
N VAL A 138 11.68 28.44 20.95
CA VAL A 138 11.19 29.77 21.37
C VAL A 138 9.77 29.73 21.90
N GLU A 139 8.89 28.96 21.26
CA GLU A 139 7.50 28.76 21.73
C GLU A 139 7.45 28.10 23.11
N PHE A 140 8.39 27.18 23.41
CA PHE A 140 8.54 26.64 24.76
C PHE A 140 9.08 27.68 25.76
N LEU A 141 10.14 28.44 25.40
CA LEU A 141 10.80 29.35 26.33
C LEU A 141 9.97 30.61 26.66
N TYR A 142 9.22 31.12 25.70
CA TYR A 142 8.55 32.42 25.77
C TYR A 142 7.06 32.36 25.50
N GLY A 143 6.51 31.21 25.14
CA GLY A 143 5.10 30.94 24.94
C GLY A 143 4.56 29.97 26.00
N ASP A 144 3.37 29.45 25.75
CA ASP A 144 2.66 28.55 26.66
C ASP A 144 2.85 27.05 26.32
N LYS A 145 3.80 26.71 25.43
CA LYS A 145 4.01 25.33 24.99
C LYS A 145 4.74 24.52 26.07
N ASP A 146 4.23 23.30 26.34
CA ASP A 146 4.88 22.38 27.27
C ASP A 146 6.20 21.84 26.70
N ALA A 147 7.16 21.54 27.58
CA ALA A 147 8.47 21.00 27.20
C ALA A 147 8.39 19.67 26.46
N VAL A 148 7.47 18.78 26.86
CA VAL A 148 7.27 17.46 26.24
C VAL A 148 6.69 17.62 24.83
N GLU A 149 5.74 18.55 24.67
CA GLU A 149 5.16 18.88 23.37
C GLU A 149 6.22 19.43 22.42
N ALA A 150 6.98 20.43 22.86
CA ALA A 150 8.06 21.02 22.07
C ALA A 150 9.12 19.99 21.65
N LEU A 151 9.55 19.11 22.55
CA LEU A 151 10.50 18.04 22.25
C LEU A 151 9.95 17.01 21.27
N ASN A 152 8.67 16.67 21.36
CA ASN A 152 8.02 15.77 20.40
C ASN A 152 7.98 16.40 19.01
N GLU A 153 7.59 17.66 18.88
CA GLU A 153 7.57 18.38 17.60
C GLU A 153 8.98 18.54 17.01
N ILE A 154 10.00 18.82 17.83
CA ILE A 154 11.40 18.84 17.39
C ILE A 154 11.85 17.48 16.87
N ASN A 155 11.47 16.39 17.56
CA ASN A 155 11.76 15.04 17.11
C ASN A 155 11.04 14.72 15.79
N ASP A 156 9.82 15.21 15.60
CA ASP A 156 9.00 15.00 14.41
C ASP A 156 9.60 15.65 13.15
N ILE A 157 10.43 16.70 13.28
CA ILE A 157 11.10 17.36 12.14
C ILE A 157 11.95 16.36 11.32
N THR A 158 12.63 15.43 11.98
CA THR A 158 13.56 14.50 11.32
C THR A 158 13.12 13.04 11.37
N ARG A 159 12.27 12.69 12.31
CA ARG A 159 11.81 11.32 12.49
C ARG A 159 10.93 10.90 11.35
N ILE A 160 11.21 9.73 10.80
CA ILE A 160 10.34 9.06 9.83
C ILE A 160 9.41 8.13 10.59
N TYR A 161 8.12 8.31 10.37
CA TYR A 161 7.07 7.52 11.00
C TYR A 161 6.60 6.40 10.09
N ASP A 162 6.45 5.24 10.67
CA ASP A 162 5.86 4.06 10.07
C ASP A 162 4.67 3.57 10.92
N ILE A 163 3.89 2.66 10.37
CA ILE A 163 2.74 2.08 11.06
C ILE A 163 3.18 0.85 11.83
N SER A 164 3.07 0.91 13.15
CA SER A 164 3.38 -0.23 14.04
C SER A 164 2.16 -1.10 14.31
N ILE A 165 2.42 -2.40 14.56
CA ILE A 165 1.42 -3.35 15.08
C ILE A 165 1.21 -3.15 16.58
N ASN A 166 2.15 -2.48 17.26
CA ASN A 166 2.08 -2.24 18.69
C ASN A 166 1.03 -1.17 19.00
N TYR A 167 0.06 -1.48 19.86
CA TYR A 167 -1.02 -0.58 20.23
C TYR A 167 -0.52 0.74 20.86
N SER A 168 0.56 0.69 21.64
CA SER A 168 1.15 1.88 22.28
C SER A 168 1.74 2.89 21.28
N GLU A 169 2.20 2.42 20.10
CA GLU A 169 2.81 3.27 19.07
C GLU A 169 1.79 3.71 18.01
N SER A 170 0.85 2.83 17.65
CA SER A 170 -0.16 3.08 16.63
C SER A 170 -1.45 2.31 16.94
N SER A 171 -2.36 2.90 17.70
CA SER A 171 -3.66 2.31 17.99
C SER A 171 -4.47 1.98 16.73
N VAL A 172 -4.44 2.87 15.74
CA VAL A 172 -5.12 2.65 14.43
C VAL A 172 -4.49 1.52 13.65
N GLY A 173 -3.15 1.42 13.63
CA GLY A 173 -2.43 0.31 13.02
C GLY A 173 -2.87 -1.03 13.61
N PHE A 174 -2.89 -1.13 14.95
CA PHE A 174 -3.32 -2.33 15.65
C PHE A 174 -4.79 -2.70 15.32
N ILE A 175 -5.72 -1.73 15.33
CA ILE A 175 -7.14 -1.98 15.03
C ILE A 175 -7.31 -2.51 13.59
N ILE A 176 -6.67 -1.90 12.60
CA ILE A 176 -6.76 -2.35 11.19
C ILE A 176 -6.12 -3.72 11.02
N PHE A 177 -5.04 -4.03 11.74
CA PHE A 177 -4.41 -5.36 11.73
C PHE A 177 -5.38 -6.43 12.23
N ILE A 178 -6.00 -6.23 13.39
CA ILE A 178 -6.98 -7.16 13.96
C ILE A 178 -8.20 -7.29 13.03
N LEU A 179 -8.73 -6.17 12.53
CA LEU A 179 -9.85 -6.18 11.58
C LEU A 179 -9.54 -7.04 10.34
N THR A 180 -8.35 -6.89 9.77
CA THR A 180 -7.92 -7.66 8.61
C THR A 180 -7.86 -9.16 8.92
N ILE A 181 -7.30 -9.55 10.07
CA ILE A 181 -7.25 -10.94 10.52
C ILE A 181 -8.66 -11.50 10.71
N VAL A 182 -9.55 -10.77 11.37
CA VAL A 182 -10.94 -11.18 11.59
C VAL A 182 -11.66 -11.44 10.25
N ILE A 183 -11.49 -10.55 9.27
CA ILE A 183 -12.07 -10.73 7.93
C ILE A 183 -11.49 -11.97 7.24
N ILE A 184 -10.19 -12.22 7.32
CA ILE A 184 -9.56 -13.45 6.78
C ILE A 184 -10.17 -14.69 7.43
N LEU A 185 -10.36 -14.70 8.75
CA LEU A 185 -10.96 -15.81 9.48
C LEU A 185 -12.43 -16.03 9.09
N ILE A 186 -13.21 -14.96 8.90
CA ILE A 186 -14.58 -15.02 8.40
C ILE A 186 -14.61 -15.66 6.99
N ILE A 187 -13.74 -15.20 6.09
CA ILE A 187 -13.63 -15.76 4.72
C ILE A 187 -13.28 -17.25 4.79
N LEU A 188 -12.26 -17.63 5.57
CA LEU A 188 -11.85 -19.03 5.71
C LEU A 188 -12.94 -19.91 6.33
N SER A 189 -13.58 -19.46 7.41
CA SER A 189 -14.64 -20.22 8.07
C SER A 189 -15.87 -20.39 7.18
N SER A 190 -16.15 -19.41 6.33
CA SER A 190 -17.29 -19.46 5.40
C SER A 190 -17.14 -20.53 4.31
N LEU A 191 -15.92 -21.01 4.01
CA LEU A 191 -15.69 -22.12 3.08
C LEU A 191 -16.47 -23.40 3.47
N ILE A 192 -16.79 -23.59 4.75
CA ILE A 192 -17.52 -24.75 5.23
C ILE A 192 -18.88 -24.90 4.55
N PHE A 193 -19.55 -23.77 4.20
CA PHE A 193 -20.85 -23.80 3.54
C PHE A 193 -20.82 -24.42 2.14
N LEU A 194 -19.67 -24.43 1.45
CA LEU A 194 -19.54 -25.10 0.14
C LEU A 194 -19.60 -26.62 0.25
N PHE A 195 -19.31 -27.20 1.41
CA PHE A 195 -19.30 -28.66 1.65
C PHE A 195 -20.61 -29.17 2.22
N ILE A 196 -21.47 -28.28 2.73
CA ILE A 196 -22.75 -28.66 3.31
C ILE A 196 -23.79 -28.90 2.18
N ARG A 197 -24.34 -30.11 2.07
CA ARG A 197 -25.26 -30.50 1.02
C ARG A 197 -26.48 -29.59 0.85
N LYS A 198 -26.98 -29.03 1.96
CA LYS A 198 -28.16 -28.14 1.95
C LYS A 198 -27.95 -26.84 1.16
N TYR A 199 -26.71 -26.31 1.14
CA TYR A 199 -26.38 -25.09 0.41
C TYR A 199 -25.93 -25.31 -1.02
N LYS A 200 -25.71 -26.58 -1.43
CA LYS A 200 -25.15 -26.95 -2.73
C LYS A 200 -25.89 -26.33 -3.91
N GLU A 201 -27.22 -26.26 -3.84
CA GLU A 201 -28.06 -25.70 -4.89
C GLU A 201 -27.73 -24.23 -5.20
N TYR A 202 -27.45 -23.44 -4.17
CA TYR A 202 -27.12 -22.02 -4.28
C TYR A 202 -25.67 -21.73 -4.71
N PHE A 203 -24.80 -22.78 -4.66
CA PHE A 203 -23.38 -22.64 -5.05
C PHE A 203 -23.04 -23.44 -6.32
N ASN A 204 -24.00 -24.09 -6.96
CA ASN A 204 -23.79 -24.94 -8.14
C ASN A 204 -23.32 -24.18 -9.39
N PHE A 205 -23.49 -22.87 -9.44
CA PHE A 205 -23.05 -22.05 -10.58
C PHE A 205 -21.55 -22.21 -10.85
N PHE A 206 -20.73 -22.21 -9.81
CA PHE A 206 -19.31 -22.50 -9.91
C PHE A 206 -18.97 -23.87 -9.37
N SER A 207 -17.98 -24.53 -9.99
CA SER A 207 -17.40 -25.75 -9.42
C SER A 207 -16.61 -25.43 -8.15
N LEU A 208 -16.49 -26.40 -7.22
CA LEU A 208 -15.80 -26.20 -5.93
C LEU A 208 -14.39 -25.66 -6.08
N ASP A 209 -13.63 -26.13 -7.06
CA ASP A 209 -12.28 -25.68 -7.36
C ASP A 209 -12.22 -24.20 -7.77
N LEU A 210 -13.19 -23.70 -8.54
CA LEU A 210 -13.27 -22.29 -8.89
C LEU A 210 -13.60 -21.42 -7.67
N TRP A 211 -14.49 -21.88 -6.78
CA TRP A 211 -14.75 -21.21 -5.52
C TRP A 211 -13.48 -21.09 -4.66
N ILE A 212 -12.73 -22.18 -4.51
CA ILE A 212 -11.48 -22.20 -3.74
C ILE A 212 -10.48 -21.17 -4.32
N ILE A 213 -10.34 -21.10 -5.64
CA ILE A 213 -9.43 -20.13 -6.30
C ILE A 213 -9.85 -18.68 -5.98
N ILE A 214 -11.17 -18.38 -6.03
CA ILE A 214 -11.69 -17.05 -5.69
C ILE A 214 -11.39 -16.69 -4.24
N PHE A 215 -11.57 -17.64 -3.31
CA PHE A 215 -11.27 -17.42 -1.88
C PHE A 215 -9.78 -17.17 -1.64
N ILE A 216 -8.90 -17.90 -2.31
CA ILE A 216 -7.46 -17.64 -2.28
C ILE A 216 -7.18 -16.21 -2.80
N GLY A 217 -7.89 -15.77 -3.84
CA GLY A 217 -7.80 -14.42 -4.37
C GLY A 217 -8.15 -13.35 -3.34
N TYR A 218 -9.21 -13.54 -2.56
CA TYR A 218 -9.58 -12.63 -1.47
C TYR A 218 -8.48 -12.54 -0.41
N ILE A 219 -7.97 -13.68 0.04
CA ILE A 219 -6.93 -13.72 1.09
C ILE A 219 -5.64 -13.08 0.60
N ILE A 220 -5.21 -13.36 -0.63
CA ILE A 220 -4.01 -12.75 -1.22
C ILE A 220 -4.18 -11.23 -1.34
N SER A 221 -5.36 -10.75 -1.74
CA SER A 221 -5.64 -9.31 -1.80
C SER A 221 -5.52 -8.64 -0.42
N LEU A 222 -6.00 -9.30 0.65
CA LEU A 222 -5.89 -8.79 2.03
C LEU A 222 -4.44 -8.79 2.54
N PHE A 223 -3.59 -9.70 2.06
CA PHE A 223 -2.16 -9.69 2.43
C PHE A 223 -1.44 -8.43 2.00
N CYS A 224 -1.98 -7.68 1.02
CA CYS A 224 -1.46 -6.35 0.68
C CYS A 224 -1.49 -5.39 1.87
N VAL A 225 -2.48 -5.49 2.78
CA VAL A 225 -2.59 -4.64 3.97
C VAL A 225 -1.36 -4.82 4.88
N PHE A 226 -0.87 -6.05 5.05
CA PHE A 226 0.28 -6.32 5.90
C PHE A 226 1.60 -5.75 5.36
N THR A 227 1.67 -5.44 4.06
CA THR A 227 2.87 -4.79 3.49
C THR A 227 3.01 -3.31 3.89
N GLU A 228 1.96 -2.71 4.48
CA GLU A 228 1.96 -1.31 4.91
C GLU A 228 2.53 -1.09 6.32
N TYR A 229 2.80 -2.17 7.07
CA TYR A 229 3.33 -2.08 8.44
C TYR A 229 4.85 -2.03 8.48
N GLY A 230 5.39 -1.24 9.42
CA GLY A 230 6.82 -1.02 9.64
C GLY A 230 7.49 -0.30 8.47
N GLU A 231 8.79 -0.14 8.55
CA GLU A 231 9.62 0.55 7.56
C GLU A 231 9.30 0.16 6.12
N VAL A 232 9.27 1.15 5.23
CA VAL A 232 9.09 0.95 3.79
C VAL A 232 10.37 0.37 3.20
N LYS A 233 10.30 -0.88 2.73
CA LYS A 233 11.43 -1.57 2.09
C LYS A 233 11.10 -1.88 0.63
N ARG A 234 12.10 -1.86 -0.25
CA ARG A 234 11.91 -2.09 -1.71
C ARG A 234 11.16 -3.39 -2.00
N TRP A 235 11.46 -4.48 -1.29
CA TRP A 235 10.77 -5.76 -1.47
C TRP A 235 9.28 -5.69 -1.08
N LYS A 236 8.90 -4.92 -0.04
CA LYS A 236 7.49 -4.69 0.33
C LYS A 236 6.74 -3.96 -0.79
N CYS A 237 7.40 -3.01 -1.47
CA CYS A 237 6.82 -2.31 -2.61
C CYS A 237 6.47 -3.27 -3.75
N HIS A 238 7.35 -4.24 -4.04
CA HIS A 238 7.08 -5.29 -5.04
C HIS A 238 5.94 -6.21 -4.60
N LEU A 239 5.96 -6.71 -3.34
CA LEU A 239 4.93 -7.61 -2.82
C LEU A 239 3.54 -6.99 -2.81
N LYS A 240 3.43 -5.73 -2.46
CA LYS A 240 2.17 -5.00 -2.44
C LYS A 240 1.44 -5.04 -3.78
N TYR A 241 2.14 -4.72 -4.85
CA TYR A 241 1.54 -4.76 -6.19
C TYR A 241 1.31 -6.18 -6.67
N LEU A 242 2.15 -7.14 -6.28
CA LEU A 242 1.94 -8.54 -6.54
C LEU A 242 0.64 -9.03 -5.92
N PHE A 243 0.43 -8.80 -4.62
CA PHE A 243 -0.74 -9.28 -3.91
C PHE A 243 -2.04 -8.70 -4.48
N ILE A 244 -2.06 -7.40 -4.82
CA ILE A 244 -3.23 -6.80 -5.46
C ILE A 244 -3.48 -7.43 -6.84
N SER A 245 -2.47 -7.49 -7.71
CA SER A 245 -2.63 -7.96 -9.08
C SER A 245 -3.02 -9.43 -9.12
N LEU A 246 -2.27 -10.29 -8.40
CA LEU A 246 -2.54 -11.71 -8.32
C LEU A 246 -3.90 -12.01 -7.67
N GLY A 247 -4.25 -11.28 -6.60
CA GLY A 247 -5.54 -11.42 -5.95
C GLY A 247 -6.70 -11.11 -6.91
N LEU A 248 -6.63 -10.02 -7.66
CA LEU A 248 -7.63 -9.65 -8.68
C LEU A 248 -7.74 -10.72 -9.80
N THR A 249 -6.59 -11.23 -10.28
CA THR A 249 -6.57 -12.31 -11.28
C THR A 249 -7.29 -13.55 -10.77
N LEU A 250 -7.00 -13.99 -9.53
CA LEU A 250 -7.62 -15.17 -8.93
C LEU A 250 -9.12 -14.97 -8.64
N ILE A 251 -9.60 -13.75 -8.49
CA ILE A 251 -11.02 -13.43 -8.35
C ILE A 251 -11.71 -13.43 -9.72
N PHE A 252 -11.18 -12.72 -10.72
CA PHE A 252 -11.89 -12.45 -11.96
C PHE A 252 -11.73 -13.54 -13.02
N ILE A 253 -10.60 -14.23 -13.10
CA ILE A 253 -10.39 -15.25 -14.13
C ILE A 253 -11.34 -16.45 -13.98
N PRO A 254 -11.63 -16.99 -12.77
CA PRO A 254 -12.66 -17.99 -12.59
C PRO A 254 -14.06 -17.53 -13.03
N ILE A 255 -14.40 -16.25 -12.78
CA ILE A 255 -15.66 -15.65 -13.21
C ILE A 255 -15.73 -15.57 -14.73
N LEU A 256 -14.69 -15.04 -15.37
CA LEU A 256 -14.58 -14.97 -16.82
C LEU A 256 -14.68 -16.34 -17.46
N TYR A 257 -13.93 -17.33 -16.95
CA TYR A 257 -13.98 -18.71 -17.44
C TYR A 257 -15.41 -19.27 -17.39
N LYS A 258 -16.10 -19.10 -16.25
CA LYS A 258 -17.45 -19.65 -16.08
C LYS A 258 -18.48 -19.00 -17.01
N LEU A 259 -18.40 -17.69 -17.22
CA LEU A 259 -19.24 -16.97 -18.18
C LEU A 259 -18.96 -17.44 -19.63
N LEU A 260 -17.70 -17.62 -20.00
CA LEU A 260 -17.35 -18.15 -21.33
C LEU A 260 -17.89 -19.56 -21.56
N VAL A 261 -17.86 -20.42 -20.54
CA VAL A 261 -18.42 -21.81 -20.63
C VAL A 261 -19.93 -21.79 -20.72
N ASN A 262 -20.60 -20.87 -20.02
CA ASN A 262 -22.08 -20.78 -20.03
C ASN A 262 -22.63 -20.06 -21.27
N PHE A 263 -21.76 -19.41 -22.03
CA PHE A 263 -22.17 -18.59 -23.17
C PHE A 263 -22.90 -19.45 -24.21
N PRO A 264 -24.16 -19.12 -24.58
CA PRO A 264 -24.98 -19.88 -25.52
C PRO A 264 -24.49 -19.67 -26.95
N TYR A 265 -23.49 -20.42 -27.35
CA TYR A 265 -22.99 -20.40 -28.72
C TYR A 265 -23.46 -21.63 -29.48
N ASN A 266 -24.27 -21.40 -30.52
CA ASN A 266 -24.92 -22.46 -31.30
C ASN A 266 -24.11 -22.98 -32.49
N ASP A 267 -22.87 -22.49 -32.67
CA ASP A 267 -22.05 -22.96 -33.78
C ASP A 267 -21.12 -24.10 -33.36
N GLU A 268 -21.52 -25.33 -33.68
CA GLU A 268 -20.77 -26.56 -33.41
C GLU A 268 -19.36 -26.59 -34.04
N ASN A 269 -19.08 -25.68 -35.01
CA ASN A 269 -17.81 -25.60 -35.71
C ASN A 269 -16.79 -24.69 -35.01
N ASN A 270 -17.11 -23.98 -33.91
CA ASN A 270 -16.15 -23.11 -33.25
C ASN A 270 -15.24 -23.89 -32.30
N LYS A 271 -14.02 -24.11 -32.77
CA LYS A 271 -12.99 -24.88 -32.06
C LYS A 271 -12.66 -24.30 -30.68
N PHE A 272 -12.79 -22.98 -30.47
CA PHE A 272 -12.49 -22.32 -29.21
C PHE A 272 -13.49 -22.71 -28.09
N PHE A 273 -14.77 -22.65 -28.36
CA PHE A 273 -15.80 -23.01 -27.36
C PHE A 273 -15.81 -24.51 -27.07
N GLY A 274 -15.56 -25.37 -28.07
CA GLY A 274 -15.36 -26.81 -27.86
C GLY A 274 -14.13 -27.11 -27.00
N TRP A 275 -13.04 -26.30 -27.17
CA TRP A 275 -11.83 -26.45 -26.38
C TRP A 275 -12.03 -25.99 -24.91
N ILE A 276 -12.70 -24.84 -24.65
CA ILE A 276 -12.86 -24.29 -23.30
C ILE A 276 -13.78 -25.15 -22.42
N ASN A 277 -14.73 -25.86 -23.01
CA ASN A 277 -15.68 -26.72 -22.29
C ASN A 277 -15.05 -28.00 -21.71
N GLN A 278 -13.84 -28.39 -22.15
CA GLN A 278 -13.17 -29.55 -21.61
C GLN A 278 -12.60 -29.28 -20.22
N LYS A 279 -12.83 -30.16 -19.24
CA LYS A 279 -12.35 -30.03 -17.85
C LYS A 279 -10.84 -29.80 -17.75
N ARG A 280 -10.02 -30.43 -18.61
CA ARG A 280 -8.58 -30.27 -18.64
C ARG A 280 -8.16 -28.84 -19.03
N ASN A 281 -8.89 -28.24 -19.95
CA ASN A 281 -8.54 -26.95 -20.52
C ASN A 281 -8.90 -25.78 -19.57
N LYS A 282 -9.78 -26.00 -18.57
CA LYS A 282 -10.01 -25.08 -17.45
C LYS A 282 -8.70 -24.72 -16.73
N ILE A 283 -7.92 -25.74 -16.38
CA ILE A 283 -6.65 -25.54 -15.68
C ILE A 283 -5.68 -24.78 -16.60
N ILE A 284 -5.60 -25.15 -17.88
CA ILE A 284 -4.75 -24.47 -18.85
C ILE A 284 -5.13 -23.01 -18.99
N PHE A 285 -6.43 -22.69 -19.08
CA PHE A 285 -6.94 -21.32 -19.16
C PHE A 285 -6.53 -20.49 -17.94
N ILE A 286 -6.78 -20.99 -16.73
CA ILE A 286 -6.41 -20.28 -15.50
C ILE A 286 -4.89 -20.13 -15.37
N SER A 287 -4.14 -21.21 -15.67
CA SER A 287 -2.67 -21.20 -15.61
C SER A 287 -2.05 -20.21 -16.59
N PHE A 288 -2.65 -19.98 -17.75
CA PHE A 288 -2.17 -18.98 -18.70
C PHE A 288 -2.11 -17.58 -18.08
N PHE A 289 -3.19 -17.14 -17.40
CA PHE A 289 -3.20 -15.84 -16.71
C PHE A 289 -2.28 -15.80 -15.51
N LEU A 290 -2.12 -16.90 -14.78
CA LEU A 290 -1.17 -16.98 -13.66
C LEU A 290 0.28 -16.89 -14.13
N ILE A 291 0.62 -17.55 -15.22
CA ILE A 291 1.95 -17.46 -15.85
C ILE A 291 2.20 -16.01 -16.33
N TYR A 292 1.21 -15.38 -16.97
CA TYR A 292 1.28 -13.99 -17.35
C TYR A 292 1.63 -13.10 -16.15
N GLU A 293 0.93 -13.23 -15.02
CA GLU A 293 1.23 -12.48 -13.78
C GLU A 293 2.65 -12.73 -13.27
N ILE A 294 3.10 -13.98 -13.28
CA ILE A 294 4.46 -14.36 -12.84
C ILE A 294 5.51 -13.71 -13.74
N VAL A 295 5.33 -13.75 -15.05
CA VAL A 295 6.25 -13.11 -16.01
C VAL A 295 6.32 -11.60 -15.77
N PHE A 296 5.18 -10.93 -15.61
CA PHE A 296 5.16 -9.50 -15.30
C PHE A 296 5.75 -9.18 -13.94
N LEU A 297 5.62 -10.07 -12.95
CA LEU A 297 6.30 -9.95 -11.66
C LEU A 297 7.82 -9.91 -11.84
N PHE A 298 8.39 -10.88 -12.59
CA PHE A 298 9.83 -10.92 -12.85
C PHE A 298 10.31 -9.67 -13.61
N LEU A 299 9.56 -9.23 -14.62
CA LEU A 299 9.88 -8.01 -15.36
C LEU A 299 9.87 -6.76 -14.46
N ARG A 300 9.03 -6.73 -13.41
CA ARG A 300 8.94 -5.62 -12.45
C ARG A 300 10.05 -5.59 -11.41
N ILE A 301 10.82 -6.65 -11.25
CA ILE A 301 12.01 -6.64 -10.39
C ILE A 301 13.12 -5.77 -11.03
N ILE A 302 13.16 -5.68 -12.37
CA ILE A 302 14.17 -4.90 -13.11
C ILE A 302 14.11 -3.40 -12.81
N PRO A 303 12.96 -2.69 -12.87
CA PRO A 303 12.85 -1.32 -12.40
C PRO A 303 12.76 -1.31 -10.88
N SER A 304 13.88 -0.99 -10.22
CA SER A 304 13.88 -0.86 -8.75
C SER A 304 12.94 0.24 -8.29
N TYR A 305 12.17 -0.06 -7.23
CA TYR A 305 11.47 0.97 -6.49
C TYR A 305 12.47 1.83 -5.71
N GLU A 306 12.21 3.12 -5.66
CA GLU A 306 12.85 4.06 -4.76
C GLU A 306 11.90 4.35 -3.59
N ILE A 307 12.50 4.62 -2.44
CA ILE A 307 11.78 5.11 -1.26
C ILE A 307 11.73 6.62 -1.39
N LYS A 308 10.53 7.17 -1.46
CA LYS A 308 10.29 8.61 -1.47
C LYS A 308 9.96 9.06 -0.06
N TYR A 309 10.77 9.98 0.46
CA TYR A 309 10.55 10.66 1.73
C TYR A 309 9.56 11.81 1.55
N HIS A 310 8.60 11.90 2.44
CA HIS A 310 7.66 13.01 2.53
C HIS A 310 7.94 13.77 3.83
N TYR A 311 8.60 14.90 3.68
CA TYR A 311 8.84 15.81 4.79
C TYR A 311 7.65 16.77 4.91
N ILE A 312 7.01 16.77 6.07
CA ILE A 312 5.78 17.52 6.35
C ILE A 312 6.13 18.66 7.30
N HIS A 313 5.87 19.89 6.88
CA HIS A 313 6.28 21.11 7.59
C HIS A 313 5.78 21.16 9.04
N ASP A 314 4.49 20.90 9.27
CA ASP A 314 3.86 20.84 10.59
C ASP A 314 3.15 19.48 10.77
N GLY A 315 3.96 18.39 10.82
CA GLY A 315 3.41 17.05 10.91
C GLY A 315 4.48 15.97 10.95
N LYS A 316 4.02 14.73 10.80
CA LYS A 316 4.88 13.56 10.88
C LYS A 316 5.35 13.14 9.49
N ASN A 317 6.67 13.02 9.33
CA ASN A 317 7.27 12.58 8.07
C ASN A 317 7.05 11.09 7.86
N TYR A 318 6.91 10.68 6.61
CA TYR A 318 6.69 9.28 6.24
C TYR A 318 7.29 8.92 4.88
N GLU A 319 7.36 7.64 4.61
CA GLU A 319 7.93 7.09 3.38
C GLU A 319 6.86 6.47 2.50
N THR A 320 7.09 6.53 1.19
CA THR A 320 6.25 5.84 0.21
C THR A 320 7.09 5.19 -0.89
N CYS A 321 6.53 4.16 -1.52
CA CYS A 321 7.12 3.54 -2.70
C CYS A 321 6.92 4.42 -3.94
N LYS A 322 8.02 4.80 -4.60
CA LYS A 322 8.02 5.49 -5.89
C LYS A 322 8.73 4.64 -6.94
N ILE A 323 8.19 4.62 -8.16
CA ILE A 323 8.85 4.01 -9.31
C ILE A 323 9.79 5.04 -9.92
N ASN A 324 11.04 4.66 -10.16
CA ASN A 324 12.04 5.59 -10.67
C ASN A 324 12.13 5.61 -12.22
N LYS A 325 11.82 4.49 -12.89
CA LYS A 325 12.04 4.33 -14.32
C LYS A 325 10.73 4.33 -15.11
N VAL A 326 10.71 4.97 -16.27
CA VAL A 326 9.59 4.98 -17.21
C VAL A 326 9.10 3.56 -17.53
N PHE A 327 10.04 2.61 -17.70
CA PHE A 327 9.72 1.20 -17.92
C PHE A 327 8.84 0.60 -16.81
N GLY A 328 9.08 0.95 -15.54
CA GLY A 328 8.25 0.50 -14.43
C GLY A 328 6.81 1.02 -14.50
N TYR A 329 6.61 2.27 -14.91
CA TYR A 329 5.27 2.82 -15.15
C TYR A 329 4.56 2.10 -16.29
N ILE A 330 5.26 1.84 -17.41
CA ILE A 330 4.70 1.10 -18.55
C ILE A 330 4.20 -0.28 -18.11
N LEU A 331 4.98 -1.03 -17.32
CA LEU A 331 4.57 -2.34 -16.82
C LEU A 331 3.32 -2.27 -15.93
N ILE A 332 3.21 -1.26 -15.05
CA ILE A 332 2.00 -1.08 -14.22
C ILE A 332 0.79 -0.75 -15.09
N TYR A 333 0.92 0.15 -16.06
CA TYR A 333 -0.16 0.48 -16.98
C TYR A 333 -0.62 -0.74 -17.80
N LEU A 334 0.31 -1.58 -18.27
CA LEU A 334 -0.04 -2.82 -19.00
C LEU A 334 -0.84 -3.78 -18.13
N ILE A 335 -0.46 -3.98 -16.86
CA ILE A 335 -1.22 -4.81 -15.91
C ILE A 335 -2.61 -4.18 -15.64
N MET A 336 -2.70 -2.87 -15.46
CA MET A 336 -3.98 -2.19 -15.25
C MET A 336 -4.90 -2.32 -16.47
N ILE A 337 -4.37 -2.14 -17.68
CA ILE A 337 -5.10 -2.30 -18.93
C ILE A 337 -5.63 -3.73 -19.06
N GLU A 338 -4.82 -4.74 -18.75
CA GLU A 338 -5.24 -6.14 -18.75
C GLU A 338 -6.43 -6.36 -17.80
N LYS A 339 -6.39 -5.84 -16.55
CA LYS A 339 -7.51 -5.96 -15.61
C LYS A 339 -8.78 -5.25 -16.11
N ILE A 340 -8.62 -4.08 -16.73
CA ILE A 340 -9.74 -3.33 -17.32
C ILE A 340 -10.36 -4.16 -18.46
N ILE A 341 -9.55 -4.76 -19.34
CA ILE A 341 -10.05 -5.62 -20.42
C ILE A 341 -10.81 -6.82 -19.87
N ILE A 342 -10.28 -7.48 -18.83
CA ILE A 342 -10.97 -8.61 -18.19
C ILE A 342 -12.33 -8.17 -17.62
N LEU A 343 -12.40 -7.04 -16.92
CA LEU A 343 -13.64 -6.50 -16.37
C LEU A 343 -14.65 -6.13 -17.46
N LEU A 344 -14.20 -5.54 -18.57
CA LEU A 344 -15.06 -5.23 -19.72
C LEU A 344 -15.61 -6.50 -20.35
N LEU A 345 -14.79 -7.54 -20.53
CA LEU A 345 -15.23 -8.83 -21.05
C LEU A 345 -16.25 -9.51 -20.12
N ILE A 346 -16.02 -9.50 -18.80
CA ILE A 346 -16.97 -10.01 -17.83
C ILE A 346 -18.29 -9.24 -17.91
N SER A 347 -18.24 -7.90 -17.96
CA SER A 347 -19.44 -7.05 -18.06
C SER A 347 -20.24 -7.31 -19.34
N LEU A 348 -19.55 -7.49 -20.46
CA LEU A 348 -20.15 -7.83 -21.73
C LEU A 348 -20.85 -9.22 -21.67
N LEU A 349 -20.17 -10.23 -21.15
CA LEU A 349 -20.73 -11.57 -21.02
C LEU A 349 -21.92 -11.61 -20.06
N ILE A 350 -21.85 -10.90 -18.93
CA ILE A 350 -22.98 -10.72 -18.01
C ILE A 350 -24.18 -10.10 -18.72
N PHE A 351 -23.97 -9.06 -19.52
CA PHE A 351 -25.03 -8.43 -20.28
C PHE A 351 -25.69 -9.41 -21.27
N MET A 352 -24.89 -10.26 -21.92
CA MET A 352 -25.39 -11.27 -22.86
C MET A 352 -26.17 -12.38 -22.16
N GLU A 353 -25.75 -12.79 -20.96
CA GLU A 353 -26.40 -13.86 -20.19
C GLU A 353 -27.59 -13.36 -19.33
N TRP A 354 -27.88 -12.05 -19.31
CA TRP A 354 -28.86 -11.45 -18.40
C TRP A 354 -30.25 -12.07 -18.43
N ASN A 355 -30.68 -12.50 -19.61
CA ASN A 355 -32.03 -13.03 -19.81
C ASN A 355 -32.13 -14.56 -19.65
N ILE A 356 -31.09 -15.28 -19.25
CA ILE A 356 -31.12 -16.73 -19.05
C ILE A 356 -31.81 -17.04 -17.72
N LEU A 357 -33.02 -17.58 -17.75
CA LEU A 357 -33.87 -17.85 -16.58
C LEU A 357 -33.20 -18.71 -15.50
N ASN A 358 -32.43 -19.73 -15.89
CA ASN A 358 -31.84 -20.69 -14.96
C ASN A 358 -30.63 -20.11 -14.14
N SER A 359 -30.06 -19.01 -14.57
CA SER A 359 -28.91 -18.36 -13.90
C SER A 359 -29.15 -16.92 -13.47
N SER A 360 -30.40 -16.45 -13.50
CA SER A 360 -30.74 -15.03 -13.29
C SER A 360 -30.26 -14.49 -11.94
N THR A 361 -30.35 -15.26 -10.86
CA THR A 361 -29.88 -14.84 -9.53
C THR A 361 -28.35 -14.73 -9.49
N ASP A 362 -27.64 -15.72 -10.06
CA ASP A 362 -26.19 -15.74 -10.11
C ASP A 362 -25.65 -14.55 -10.92
N ILE A 363 -26.26 -14.29 -12.08
CA ILE A 363 -25.93 -13.16 -12.94
C ILE A 363 -26.13 -11.81 -12.22
N LYS A 364 -27.24 -11.63 -11.51
CA LYS A 364 -27.52 -10.42 -10.73
C LYS A 364 -26.48 -10.21 -9.62
N LEU A 365 -26.10 -11.25 -8.89
CA LEU A 365 -25.08 -11.17 -7.84
C LEU A 365 -23.70 -10.82 -8.43
N MET A 366 -23.34 -11.42 -9.57
CA MET A 366 -22.11 -11.06 -10.29
C MET A 366 -22.13 -9.62 -10.76
N THR A 367 -23.24 -9.15 -11.32
CA THR A 367 -23.40 -7.77 -11.76
C THR A 367 -23.17 -6.79 -10.61
N THR A 368 -23.79 -7.04 -9.46
CA THR A 368 -23.59 -6.21 -8.26
C THR A 368 -22.13 -6.17 -7.84
N SER A 369 -21.45 -7.33 -7.83
CA SER A 369 -20.02 -7.41 -7.47
C SER A 369 -19.16 -6.61 -8.44
N ILE A 370 -19.43 -6.65 -9.75
CA ILE A 370 -18.67 -5.92 -10.77
C ILE A 370 -18.90 -4.41 -10.65
N TYR A 371 -20.13 -3.95 -10.40
CA TYR A 371 -20.38 -2.52 -10.16
C TYR A 371 -19.62 -2.00 -8.95
N ILE A 372 -19.58 -2.76 -7.85
CA ILE A 372 -18.80 -2.41 -6.68
C ILE A 372 -17.29 -2.36 -7.01
N THR A 373 -16.81 -3.31 -7.80
CA THR A 373 -15.41 -3.33 -8.24
C THR A 373 -15.07 -2.07 -9.03
N ILE A 374 -15.90 -1.68 -9.98
CA ILE A 374 -15.72 -0.46 -10.77
C ILE A 374 -15.72 0.78 -9.86
N LEU A 375 -16.66 0.87 -8.92
CA LEU A 375 -16.70 1.95 -7.94
C LEU A 375 -15.41 2.04 -7.12
N MET A 376 -14.91 0.91 -6.61
CA MET A 376 -13.68 0.86 -5.81
C MET A 376 -12.44 1.21 -6.64
N LEU A 377 -12.40 0.86 -7.93
CA LEU A 377 -11.34 1.28 -8.84
C LEU A 377 -11.36 2.79 -9.05
N ILE A 378 -12.54 3.40 -9.25
CA ILE A 378 -12.68 4.85 -9.37
C ILE A 378 -12.20 5.54 -8.09
N LEU A 379 -12.62 5.08 -6.92
CA LEU A 379 -12.17 5.62 -5.63
C LEU A 379 -10.66 5.49 -5.44
N SER A 380 -10.06 4.39 -5.89
CA SER A 380 -8.61 4.19 -5.82
C SER A 380 -7.82 5.13 -6.74
N ILE A 381 -8.41 5.50 -7.90
CA ILE A 381 -7.83 6.49 -8.81
C ILE A 381 -7.95 7.90 -8.19
N LEU A 382 -9.13 8.26 -7.67
CA LEU A 382 -9.35 9.55 -7.00
C LEU A 382 -8.42 9.73 -5.81
N TYR A 383 -8.24 8.69 -5.00
CA TYR A 383 -7.29 8.71 -3.89
C TYR A 383 -5.86 9.06 -4.32
N LYS A 384 -5.39 8.58 -5.49
CA LYS A 384 -4.06 8.92 -6.01
C LYS A 384 -3.89 10.37 -6.45
N LEU A 385 -5.01 11.07 -6.73
CA LEU A 385 -5.01 12.49 -7.13
C LEU A 385 -5.00 13.42 -5.92
N ILE A 386 -5.37 12.93 -4.73
CA ILE A 386 -5.42 13.72 -3.51
C ILE A 386 -4.04 13.70 -2.82
N ILE A 387 -3.54 14.89 -2.50
CA ILE A 387 -2.32 15.05 -1.71
C ILE A 387 -2.69 14.96 -0.23
N ILE A 388 -2.23 13.91 0.44
CA ILE A 388 -2.52 13.68 1.86
C ILE A 388 -1.21 13.87 2.64
N ASN A 389 -1.16 14.91 3.46
CA ASN A 389 0.01 15.25 4.27
C ASN A 389 0.06 14.51 5.63
N ASN A 390 -0.99 13.77 5.96
CA ASN A 390 -1.03 13.00 7.21
C ASN A 390 -0.78 11.51 6.92
N TYR A 391 0.32 10.95 7.49
CA TYR A 391 0.73 9.56 7.26
C TYR A 391 -0.31 8.54 7.72
N LEU A 392 -0.99 8.84 8.85
CA LEU A 392 -2.00 7.96 9.41
C LEU A 392 -3.26 7.92 8.53
N LEU A 393 -3.71 9.10 8.07
CA LEU A 393 -4.85 9.21 7.16
C LEU A 393 -4.55 8.54 5.81
N HIS A 394 -3.31 8.70 5.31
CA HIS A 394 -2.83 8.01 4.11
C HIS A 394 -2.94 6.48 4.26
N PHE A 395 -2.49 5.94 5.40
CA PHE A 395 -2.60 4.52 5.71
C PHE A 395 -4.06 4.05 5.83
N ILE A 396 -4.90 4.78 6.58
CA ILE A 396 -6.31 4.44 6.80
C ILE A 396 -7.05 4.34 5.46
N ILE A 397 -7.01 5.39 4.64
CA ILE A 397 -7.75 5.41 3.37
C ILE A 397 -7.31 4.26 2.47
N LYS A 398 -6.02 4.05 2.35
CA LYS A 398 -5.45 3.02 1.48
C LYS A 398 -5.84 1.61 1.93
N THR A 399 -5.73 1.32 3.21
CA THR A 399 -6.06 -0.01 3.75
C THR A 399 -7.56 -0.26 3.74
N LEU A 400 -8.38 0.75 4.07
CA LEU A 400 -9.83 0.64 4.00
C LEU A 400 -10.34 0.43 2.57
N LEU A 401 -9.74 1.04 1.55
CA LEU A 401 -10.09 0.78 0.16
C LEU A 401 -9.90 -0.70 -0.21
N ILE A 402 -8.78 -1.32 0.21
CA ILE A 402 -8.50 -2.72 -0.05
C ILE A 402 -9.48 -3.63 0.71
N ILE A 403 -9.66 -3.37 2.02
CA ILE A 403 -10.55 -4.15 2.88
C ILE A 403 -12.00 -4.04 2.38
N SER A 404 -12.47 -2.83 2.08
CA SER A 404 -13.83 -2.60 1.59
C SER A 404 -14.08 -3.25 0.24
N PHE A 405 -13.10 -3.24 -0.68
CA PHE A 405 -13.19 -3.97 -1.95
C PHE A 405 -13.38 -5.46 -1.71
N VAL A 406 -12.50 -6.10 -0.95
CA VAL A 406 -12.56 -7.54 -0.71
C VAL A 406 -13.83 -7.93 0.05
N PHE A 407 -14.15 -7.20 1.12
CA PHE A 407 -15.31 -7.50 1.95
C PHE A 407 -16.63 -7.33 1.18
N SER A 408 -16.79 -6.22 0.43
CA SER A 408 -18.02 -5.98 -0.34
C SER A 408 -18.17 -6.98 -1.47
N HIS A 409 -17.09 -7.29 -2.21
CA HIS A 409 -17.14 -8.29 -3.26
C HIS A 409 -17.47 -9.68 -2.69
N PHE A 410 -16.83 -10.10 -1.59
CA PHE A 410 -17.14 -11.34 -0.89
C PHE A 410 -18.59 -11.38 -0.38
N PHE A 411 -19.07 -10.29 0.21
CA PHE A 411 -20.42 -10.19 0.74
C PHE A 411 -21.48 -10.37 -0.37
N PHE A 412 -21.43 -9.56 -1.41
CA PHE A 412 -22.42 -9.57 -2.49
C PHE A 412 -22.30 -10.81 -3.38
N PHE A 413 -21.09 -11.31 -3.59
CA PHE A 413 -20.88 -12.45 -4.47
C PHE A 413 -21.12 -13.81 -3.78
N TYR A 414 -20.81 -13.91 -2.48
CA TYR A 414 -20.85 -15.16 -1.74
C TYR A 414 -21.86 -15.16 -0.60
N VAL A 415 -21.78 -14.20 0.34
CA VAL A 415 -22.57 -14.26 1.59
C VAL A 415 -24.07 -14.13 1.33
N ILE A 416 -24.50 -13.32 0.36
CA ILE A 416 -25.90 -13.18 -0.01
C ILE A 416 -26.53 -14.53 -0.40
N ARG A 417 -25.78 -15.45 -1.01
CA ARG A 417 -26.28 -16.81 -1.36
C ARG A 417 -26.69 -17.60 -0.12
N ILE A 418 -25.96 -17.43 0.99
CA ILE A 418 -26.30 -18.04 2.28
C ILE A 418 -27.60 -17.45 2.82
N PHE A 419 -27.76 -16.12 2.74
CA PHE A 419 -29.00 -15.47 3.15
C PHE A 419 -30.21 -15.90 2.31
N LEU A 420 -30.06 -15.99 0.99
CA LEU A 420 -31.13 -16.48 0.10
C LEU A 420 -31.59 -17.88 0.50
N PHE A 421 -30.65 -18.79 0.79
CA PHE A 421 -31.02 -20.13 1.31
C PHE A 421 -31.83 -20.04 2.61
N ILE A 422 -31.40 -19.19 3.57
CA ILE A 422 -32.08 -19.05 4.87
C ILE A 422 -33.52 -18.53 4.67
N PHE A 423 -33.70 -17.53 3.79
CA PHE A 423 -35.03 -16.95 3.51
C PHE A 423 -35.94 -17.92 2.78
N ASP A 424 -35.46 -18.63 1.76
CA ASP A 424 -36.26 -19.59 0.99
C ASP A 424 -36.70 -20.77 1.88
N ASN A 425 -35.80 -21.25 2.76
CA ASN A 425 -36.14 -22.31 3.69
C ASN A 425 -37.19 -21.88 4.73
N LYS A 426 -37.11 -20.61 5.20
CA LYS A 426 -38.13 -20.07 6.09
C LYS A 426 -39.50 -19.98 5.43
N ASN A 427 -39.55 -19.57 4.16
CA ASN A 427 -40.81 -19.47 3.41
C ASN A 427 -41.42 -20.86 3.13
N LYS A 428 -40.61 -21.87 2.81
CA LYS A 428 -41.09 -23.26 2.66
C LYS A 428 -41.70 -23.80 3.95
N ASN A 429 -41.09 -23.57 5.10
CA ASN A 429 -41.62 -23.97 6.41
C ASN A 429 -42.94 -23.27 6.78
N ILE A 430 -43.15 -22.03 6.32
CA ILE A 430 -44.42 -21.29 6.54
C ILE A 430 -45.55 -21.84 5.66
N ILE A 431 -45.24 -22.32 4.46
CA ILE A 431 -46.22 -22.88 3.54
C ILE A 431 -46.66 -24.30 3.97
N GLU A 432 -45.76 -25.08 4.58
CA GLU A 432 -46.10 -26.44 5.09
C GLU A 432 -46.98 -26.41 6.36
N ILE A 433 -47.14 -25.27 7.05
CA ILE A 433 -47.93 -25.14 8.27
C ILE A 433 -49.42 -24.80 7.96
N LYS A 434 -49.82 -24.56 6.71
CA LYS A 434 -51.22 -24.42 6.36
C LYS A 434 -51.80 -25.77 5.88
N PRO A 435 -52.67 -26.43 6.67
CA PRO A 435 -53.34 -27.66 6.18
C PRO A 435 -54.31 -27.27 5.08
N VAL A 436 -54.04 -27.76 3.87
CA VAL A 436 -54.99 -27.68 2.77
C VAL A 436 -56.09 -28.70 3.05
N SER A 437 -57.27 -28.20 3.40
CA SER A 437 -58.50 -28.98 3.36
C SER A 437 -58.79 -29.46 1.95
N ALA A 438 -58.97 -30.75 1.85
CA ALA A 438 -59.26 -31.47 0.63
C ALA A 438 -60.43 -30.89 -0.17
N VAL A 439 -60.27 -30.69 -1.46
CA VAL A 439 -61.33 -30.65 -2.42
C VAL A 439 -61.04 -31.67 -3.56
N THR A 440 -61.94 -32.52 -3.72
CA THR A 440 -62.04 -33.73 -4.57
C THR A 440 -61.98 -33.45 -6.08
N THR A 441 -61.21 -34.27 -6.74
CA THR A 441 -61.33 -34.84 -8.11
C THR A 441 -62.41 -34.37 -9.08
N SER A 442 -62.02 -34.06 -10.31
CA SER A 442 -62.63 -34.74 -11.51
C SER A 442 -61.70 -34.55 -12.74
N ASN A 443 -61.60 -35.64 -13.45
CA ASN A 443 -60.96 -35.97 -14.71
C ASN A 443 -61.10 -34.93 -15.83
N ILE A 444 -60.05 -34.75 -16.63
CA ILE A 444 -60.17 -34.74 -18.11
C ILE A 444 -58.80 -35.19 -18.69
N SER A 445 -58.90 -36.21 -19.52
CA SER A 445 -57.85 -36.83 -20.32
C SER A 445 -57.76 -36.17 -21.71
N ASN A 446 -56.56 -36.29 -22.28
CA ASN A 446 -56.21 -36.31 -23.71
C ASN A 446 -56.27 -34.99 -24.54
N GLU A 447 -55.14 -34.55 -25.01
CA GLU A 447 -54.74 -34.71 -26.41
C GLU A 447 -53.30 -34.28 -26.67
N VAL A 448 -52.50 -35.20 -27.19
CA VAL A 448 -51.22 -35.03 -27.80
C VAL A 448 -51.43 -34.67 -29.28
N SER A 449 -51.04 -33.49 -29.69
CA SER A 449 -50.93 -33.18 -31.11
C SER A 449 -49.52 -32.72 -31.44
N LYS A 450 -48.89 -33.53 -32.28
CA LYS A 450 -47.60 -33.28 -32.94
C LYS A 450 -47.70 -32.06 -33.88
N ASN A 451 -46.80 -31.14 -33.74
CA ASN A 451 -46.43 -30.30 -34.89
C ASN A 451 -44.90 -30.16 -34.96
N LYS A 452 -44.33 -30.93 -35.88
CA LYS A 452 -43.05 -30.65 -36.48
C LYS A 452 -43.23 -29.54 -37.51
N SER A 453 -42.56 -28.42 -37.35
CA SER A 453 -42.37 -27.48 -38.43
C SER A 453 -40.89 -27.29 -38.72
N TYR A 454 -40.57 -27.42 -39.97
CA TYR A 454 -39.28 -27.25 -40.62
C TYR A 454 -38.59 -25.94 -40.27
N VAL A 455 -37.29 -25.97 -39.98
CA VAL A 455 -36.45 -24.78 -39.97
C VAL A 455 -35.57 -24.82 -41.21
N GLU A 456 -35.78 -23.81 -42.01
CA GLU A 456 -35.06 -23.49 -43.23
C GLU A 456 -33.64 -23.03 -42.89
N LYS A 457 -32.65 -23.64 -43.56
CA LYS A 457 -31.27 -23.12 -43.54
C LYS A 457 -31.19 -21.87 -44.42
N ASP A 458 -30.74 -20.75 -43.91
CA ASP A 458 -29.72 -19.97 -44.58
C ASP A 458 -29.34 -18.69 -43.88
N LYS A 459 -28.06 -18.30 -44.07
CA LYS A 459 -27.35 -17.06 -43.87
C LYS A 459 -26.47 -16.98 -42.62
N LYS A 460 -25.17 -16.87 -42.89
CA LYS A 460 -24.13 -16.37 -42.01
C LYS A 460 -24.54 -15.01 -41.43
N THR A 461 -25.20 -15.01 -40.30
CA THR A 461 -25.47 -13.79 -39.53
C THR A 461 -24.24 -13.44 -38.76
N SER A 462 -23.82 -12.14 -38.77
CA SER A 462 -22.72 -11.65 -37.96
C SER A 462 -23.04 -11.93 -36.46
N MET A 463 -22.02 -12.13 -35.65
CA MET A 463 -22.13 -12.35 -34.20
C MET A 463 -23.04 -11.31 -33.52
N LEU A 464 -23.02 -10.07 -34.01
CA LEU A 464 -23.84 -8.95 -33.50
C LEU A 464 -25.33 -9.13 -33.79
N SER A 465 -25.69 -9.67 -34.98
CA SER A 465 -27.09 -9.90 -35.35
C SER A 465 -27.67 -11.15 -34.66
N ALA A 466 -26.84 -12.15 -34.35
CA ALA A 466 -27.24 -13.30 -33.53
C ALA A 466 -27.55 -12.86 -32.08
N ILE A 467 -26.73 -11.95 -31.53
CA ILE A 467 -26.94 -11.34 -30.20
C ILE A 467 -28.25 -10.53 -30.17
N MET A 468 -28.45 -9.66 -31.13
CA MET A 468 -29.67 -8.85 -31.22
C MET A 468 -30.94 -9.70 -31.35
N ASN A 469 -30.91 -10.72 -32.19
CA ASN A 469 -32.03 -11.62 -32.38
C ASN A 469 -32.33 -12.45 -31.10
N TYR A 470 -31.31 -12.86 -30.37
CA TYR A 470 -31.47 -13.55 -29.09
C TYR A 470 -32.15 -12.66 -28.04
N HIS A 471 -31.72 -11.39 -27.91
CA HIS A 471 -32.36 -10.47 -26.99
C HIS A 471 -33.79 -10.11 -27.35
N ASN A 472 -34.11 -9.99 -28.64
CA ASN A 472 -35.46 -9.71 -29.11
C ASN A 472 -36.42 -10.92 -28.88
N TYR A 473 -35.92 -12.14 -29.10
CA TYR A 473 -36.74 -13.37 -28.93
C TYR A 473 -37.09 -13.60 -27.44
N THR A 474 -36.16 -13.43 -26.53
CA THR A 474 -36.40 -13.57 -25.07
C THR A 474 -37.29 -12.46 -24.51
N GLY A 475 -37.27 -11.26 -25.12
CA GLY A 475 -38.16 -10.17 -24.75
C GLY A 475 -39.63 -10.40 -25.08
N GLU A 476 -39.93 -11.12 -26.17
CA GLU A 476 -41.30 -11.47 -26.55
C GLU A 476 -41.89 -12.62 -25.71
N GLU A 477 -41.10 -13.61 -25.34
CA GLU A 477 -41.56 -14.68 -24.42
C GLU A 477 -41.84 -14.17 -23.00
N SER A 478 -41.07 -13.21 -22.51
CA SER A 478 -41.30 -12.55 -21.22
C SER A 478 -42.61 -11.74 -21.23
N LYS A 479 -42.91 -11.04 -22.34
CA LYS A 479 -44.17 -10.30 -22.48
C LYS A 479 -45.37 -11.22 -22.57
N LYS A 480 -45.29 -12.38 -23.24
CA LYS A 480 -46.38 -13.37 -23.31
C LYS A 480 -46.71 -14.02 -21.96
N LYS A 481 -45.70 -14.24 -21.11
CA LYS A 481 -45.94 -14.76 -19.74
C LYS A 481 -46.61 -13.76 -18.80
N ILE A 482 -46.32 -12.47 -18.94
CA ILE A 482 -46.96 -11.42 -18.12
C ILE A 482 -48.43 -11.23 -18.52
N ILE A 483 -48.83 -11.44 -19.80
CA ILE A 483 -50.21 -11.32 -20.27
C ILE A 483 -51.08 -12.50 -19.84
N PHE A 484 -50.51 -13.66 -19.53
CA PHE A 484 -51.25 -14.84 -19.07
C PHE A 484 -51.36 -15.01 -17.54
N SER A 485 -50.78 -14.06 -16.74
CA SER A 485 -50.90 -14.06 -15.28
C SER A 485 -51.95 -13.11 -14.72
N ASP A 486 -52.60 -12.29 -15.59
CA ASP A 486 -53.62 -11.31 -15.19
C ASP A 486 -55.06 -11.64 -15.72
N ASN A 487 -55.35 -12.94 -16.04
CA ASN A 487 -56.72 -13.42 -16.29
C ASN A 487 -57.06 -14.60 -15.38
#